data_c66bd1101d7f0c8bb3ab6dd927ad292e
#
_entry.id   c66bd1101d7f0c8bb3ab6dd927ad292e
#
_cell.length_a   1.000
_cell.length_b   1.000
_cell.length_c   1.000
_cell.angle_alpha   90.00
_cell.angle_beta   90.00
_cell.angle_gamma   90.00
#
_symmetry.space_group_name_H-M   'P 1'
#
loop_
_entity.id
_entity.type
_entity.pdbx_description
1 polymer ?
#
loop_
_entity_poly.entity_id
_entity_poly.type
_entity_poly.pdbx_seq_one_letter_code
_entity_poly.pdbx_strand_id
1 'polypeptide(L)'
;MITLNMVNEDNTVEKIEVSEETLELYFARAKAIYEQANSAAECIELIEQVSTDNKVRSIIADMIVTIQKERAMQQMFMQQMLMQVLKQVS
;
A
#
# COMPACT_ATOMS: atom_id res chain seq x y z
N MET A 1 9.14 -16.57 -8.97
CA MET A 1 7.92 -15.73 -9.20
C MET A 1 7.07 -15.68 -7.96
N ILE A 2 6.47 -14.52 -7.73
CA ILE A 2 5.60 -14.30 -6.59
C ILE A 2 4.16 -14.35 -7.06
N THR A 3 3.32 -15.09 -6.34
CA THR A 3 1.90 -15.17 -6.67
C THR A 3 1.11 -14.17 -5.83
N LEU A 4 0.38 -13.29 -6.49
CA LEU A 4 -0.49 -12.31 -5.85
C LEU A 4 -1.95 -12.77 -6.00
N ASN A 5 -2.71 -12.65 -4.91
CA ASN A 5 -4.14 -12.92 -4.94
C ASN A 5 -4.89 -11.59 -5.08
N MET A 6 -5.64 -11.45 -6.16
CA MET A 6 -6.47 -10.26 -6.40
C MET A 6 -7.94 -10.61 -6.26
N VAL A 7 -8.67 -9.77 -5.55
CA VAL A 7 -10.12 -9.89 -5.42
C VAL A 7 -10.77 -9.00 -6.47
N ASN A 8 -11.53 -9.61 -7.37
CA ASN A 8 -12.28 -8.89 -8.39
C ASN A 8 -13.56 -8.27 -7.81
N GLU A 9 -14.21 -7.42 -8.59
CA GLU A 9 -15.43 -6.74 -8.16
C GLU A 9 -16.58 -7.72 -7.85
N ASP A 10 -16.57 -8.88 -8.47
CA ASP A 10 -17.55 -9.97 -8.25
C ASP A 10 -17.18 -10.91 -7.10
N ASN A 11 -16.19 -10.54 -6.26
CA ASN A 11 -15.64 -11.33 -5.17
C ASN A 11 -14.93 -12.62 -5.58
N THR A 12 -14.63 -12.81 -6.87
CA THR A 12 -13.76 -13.90 -7.29
C THR A 12 -12.29 -13.55 -7.02
N VAL A 13 -11.48 -14.57 -6.71
CA VAL A 13 -10.06 -14.41 -6.47
C VAL A 13 -9.28 -14.87 -7.70
N GLU A 14 -8.47 -13.99 -8.25
CA GLU A 14 -7.59 -14.28 -9.37
C GLU A 14 -6.14 -14.30 -8.88
N LYS A 15 -5.40 -15.34 -9.29
CA LYS A 15 -3.98 -15.47 -8.98
C LYS A 15 -3.17 -14.89 -10.14
N ILE A 16 -2.27 -13.95 -9.81
CA ILE A 16 -1.39 -13.32 -10.78
C ILE A 16 0.04 -13.61 -10.38
N GLU A 17 0.83 -14.12 -11.33
CA GLU A 17 2.25 -14.34 -11.12
C GLU A 17 3.04 -13.14 -11.62
N VAL A 18 3.90 -12.58 -10.75
CA VAL A 18 4.79 -11.49 -11.09
C VAL A 18 6.21 -11.81 -10.67
N SER A 19 7.20 -11.31 -11.41
CA SER A 19 8.60 -11.44 -11.01
C SER A 19 8.90 -10.54 -9.81
N GLU A 20 9.95 -10.87 -9.05
CA GLU A 20 10.38 -10.05 -7.93
C GLU A 20 10.74 -8.63 -8.39
N GLU A 21 11.40 -8.51 -9.54
CA GLU A 21 11.78 -7.20 -10.10
C GLU A 21 10.55 -6.34 -10.41
N THR A 22 9.52 -6.95 -11.02
CA THR A 22 8.28 -6.26 -11.32
C THR A 22 7.55 -5.84 -10.04
N LEU A 23 7.55 -6.71 -9.03
CA LEU A 23 6.94 -6.40 -7.75
C LEU A 23 7.63 -5.21 -7.07
N GLU A 24 8.96 -5.18 -7.11
CA GLU A 24 9.72 -4.05 -6.57
C GLU A 24 9.42 -2.74 -7.30
N LEU A 25 9.27 -2.78 -8.63
CA LEU A 25 8.87 -1.62 -9.42
C LEU A 25 7.50 -1.10 -9.01
N TYR A 26 6.53 -2.00 -8.86
CA TYR A 26 5.18 -1.62 -8.43
C TYR A 26 5.19 -1.04 -7.02
N PHE A 27 5.97 -1.64 -6.12
CA PHE A 27 6.10 -1.14 -4.75
C PHE A 27 6.72 0.25 -4.72
N ALA A 28 7.77 0.49 -5.50
CA ALA A 28 8.40 1.80 -5.59
C ALA A 28 7.43 2.86 -6.12
N ARG A 29 6.61 2.50 -7.14
CA ARG A 29 5.57 3.38 -7.66
C ARG A 29 4.49 3.67 -6.62
N ALA A 30 4.03 2.64 -5.91
CA ALA A 30 3.04 2.79 -4.86
C ALA A 30 3.53 3.73 -3.76
N LYS A 31 4.77 3.57 -3.34
CA LYS A 31 5.38 4.41 -2.32
C LYS A 31 5.50 5.86 -2.78
N ALA A 32 5.93 6.09 -4.03
CA ALA A 32 6.03 7.43 -4.60
C ALA A 32 4.65 8.11 -4.67
N ILE A 33 3.63 7.39 -5.12
CA ILE A 33 2.26 7.90 -5.18
C ILE A 33 1.76 8.26 -3.79
N TYR A 34 1.98 7.40 -2.81
CA TYR A 34 1.56 7.65 -1.43
C TYR A 34 2.21 8.91 -0.86
N GLU A 35 3.48 9.14 -1.16
CA GLU A 35 4.20 10.32 -0.67
C GLU A 35 3.79 11.61 -1.39
N GLN A 36 3.42 11.54 -2.68
CA GLN A 36 3.03 12.70 -3.46
C GLN A 36 1.57 13.10 -3.28
N ALA A 37 0.69 12.13 -3.04
CA ALA A 37 -0.74 12.39 -2.95
C ALA A 37 -1.11 13.09 -1.65
N ASN A 38 -1.86 14.18 -1.74
CA ASN A 38 -2.35 14.94 -0.58
C ASN A 38 -3.77 14.51 -0.19
N SER A 39 -4.45 13.74 -1.03
CA SER A 39 -5.81 13.26 -0.78
C SER A 39 -6.01 11.90 -1.46
N ALA A 40 -7.09 11.21 -1.08
CA ALA A 40 -7.45 9.95 -1.71
C ALA A 40 -7.77 10.13 -3.21
N ALA A 41 -8.39 11.25 -3.57
CA ALA A 41 -8.70 11.56 -4.97
C ALA A 41 -7.44 11.72 -5.81
N GLU A 42 -6.42 12.42 -5.31
CA GLU A 42 -5.13 12.56 -5.99
C GLU A 42 -4.43 11.22 -6.13
N CYS A 43 -4.53 10.38 -5.11
CA CYS A 43 -3.95 9.04 -5.13
C CYS A 43 -4.54 8.21 -6.29
N ILE A 44 -5.85 8.24 -6.46
CA ILE A 44 -6.54 7.55 -7.54
C ILE A 44 -6.11 8.10 -8.91
N GLU A 45 -6.02 9.41 -9.06
CA GLU A 45 -5.56 10.03 -10.30
C GLU A 45 -4.14 9.59 -10.68
N LEU A 46 -3.23 9.57 -9.70
CA LEU A 46 -1.86 9.14 -9.94
C LEU A 46 -1.77 7.66 -10.32
N ILE A 47 -2.60 6.81 -9.70
CA ILE A 47 -2.68 5.40 -10.04
C ILE A 47 -3.14 5.24 -11.49
N GLU A 48 -4.15 5.99 -11.92
CA GLU A 48 -4.65 5.94 -13.29
C GLU A 48 -3.60 6.35 -14.32
N GLN A 49 -2.70 7.26 -13.96
CA GLN A 49 -1.62 7.71 -14.84
C GLN A 49 -0.51 6.67 -15.02
N VAL A 50 -0.35 5.74 -14.07
CA VAL A 50 0.73 4.75 -14.12
C VAL A 50 0.51 3.73 -15.23
N SER A 51 -0.73 3.26 -15.40
CA SER A 51 -1.04 2.22 -16.37
C SER A 51 -2.51 2.28 -16.78
N THR A 52 -2.79 1.80 -17.99
CA THR A 52 -4.17 1.60 -18.47
C THR A 52 -4.71 0.22 -18.11
N ASP A 53 -3.84 -0.68 -17.63
CA ASP A 53 -4.24 -2.03 -17.23
C ASP A 53 -4.85 -2.00 -15.81
N ASN A 54 -6.09 -2.45 -15.70
CA ASN A 54 -6.80 -2.50 -14.42
C ASN A 54 -6.12 -3.41 -13.40
N LYS A 55 -5.46 -4.47 -13.84
CA LYS A 55 -4.73 -5.38 -12.94
C LYS A 55 -3.56 -4.67 -12.28
N VAL A 56 -2.78 -3.91 -13.05
CA VAL A 56 -1.65 -3.13 -12.53
C VAL A 56 -2.15 -2.06 -11.56
N ARG A 57 -3.22 -1.36 -11.91
CA ARG A 57 -3.83 -0.35 -11.03
C ARG A 57 -4.27 -0.94 -9.70
N SER A 58 -4.90 -2.12 -9.73
CA SER A 58 -5.36 -2.81 -8.52
C SER A 58 -4.20 -3.24 -7.64
N ILE A 59 -3.13 -3.76 -8.22
CA ILE A 59 -1.93 -4.15 -7.48
C ILE A 59 -1.33 -2.95 -6.76
N ILE A 60 -1.17 -1.83 -7.45
CA ILE A 60 -0.61 -0.61 -6.88
C ILE A 60 -1.51 -0.06 -5.78
N ALA A 61 -2.83 -0.07 -5.99
CA ALA A 61 -3.79 0.37 -4.98
C ALA A 61 -3.71 -0.47 -3.71
N ASP A 62 -3.62 -1.79 -3.84
CA ASP A 62 -3.46 -2.68 -2.68
C ASP A 62 -2.15 -2.42 -1.94
N MET A 63 -1.07 -2.17 -2.65
CA MET A 63 0.21 -1.83 -2.04
C MET A 63 0.14 -0.52 -1.27
N ILE A 64 -0.54 0.49 -1.80
CA ILE A 64 -0.74 1.77 -1.12
C ILE A 64 -1.53 1.58 0.18
N VAL A 65 -2.59 0.79 0.14
CA VAL A 65 -3.37 0.48 1.34
C VAL A 65 -2.51 -0.24 2.38
N THR A 66 -1.67 -1.17 1.95
CA THR A 66 -0.75 -1.89 2.84
C THR A 66 0.24 -0.93 3.49
N ILE A 67 0.85 -0.03 2.72
CA ILE A 67 1.78 0.98 3.23
C ILE A 67 1.09 1.87 4.27
N GLN A 68 -0.12 2.30 3.98
CA GLN A 68 -0.91 3.13 4.87
C GLN A 68 -1.19 2.42 6.20
N LYS A 69 -1.57 1.15 6.15
CA LYS A 69 -1.83 0.35 7.34
C LYS A 69 -0.57 0.16 8.18
N GLU A 70 0.56 -0.13 7.53
CA GLU A 70 1.83 -0.31 8.23
C GLU A 70 2.25 0.97 8.96
N ARG A 71 2.12 2.13 8.30
CA ARG A 71 2.46 3.42 8.93
C ARG A 71 1.54 3.73 10.10
N ALA A 72 0.24 3.44 9.98
CA ALA A 72 -0.71 3.63 11.06
C ALA A 72 -0.36 2.74 12.26
N MET A 73 0.00 1.48 12.01
CA MET A 73 0.41 0.55 13.06
C MET A 73 1.70 1.02 13.74
N GLN A 74 2.68 1.51 12.99
CA GLN A 74 3.92 2.05 13.55
C GLN A 74 3.65 3.25 14.44
N GLN A 75 2.76 4.15 14.03
CA GLN A 75 2.39 5.31 14.84
C GLN A 75 1.71 4.90 16.14
N MET A 76 0.81 3.94 16.11
CA MET A 76 0.15 3.42 17.30
C MET A 76 1.17 2.77 18.25
N PHE A 77 2.09 2.01 17.70
CA PHE A 77 3.15 1.36 18.49
C PHE A 77 4.04 2.40 19.17
N MET A 78 4.44 3.44 18.46
CA MET A 78 5.26 4.52 19.02
C MET A 78 4.52 5.27 20.12
N GLN A 79 3.22 5.54 19.95
CA GLN A 79 2.41 6.19 20.96
C GLN A 79 2.34 5.36 22.24
N GLN A 80 2.15 4.04 22.12
CA GLN A 80 2.12 3.16 23.28
C GLN A 80 3.45 3.14 24.01
N MET A 81 4.56 3.11 23.28
CA MET A 81 5.89 3.17 23.87
C MET A 81 6.12 4.47 24.63
N LEU A 82 5.74 5.60 24.05
CA LEU A 82 5.86 6.90 24.69
C LEU A 82 5.03 6.99 25.96
N MET A 83 3.82 6.45 25.96
CA MET A 83 2.98 6.44 27.16
C MET A 83 3.58 5.60 28.27
N GLN A 84 4.20 4.47 27.94
CA GLN A 84 4.88 3.63 28.94
C GLN A 84 6.09 4.34 29.54
N VAL A 85 6.89 5.03 28.72
CA VAL A 85 8.03 5.80 29.22
C VAL A 85 7.58 6.93 30.14
N LEU A 86 6.51 7.64 29.79
CA LEU A 86 5.97 8.71 30.63
C LEU A 86 5.46 8.19 31.96
N LYS A 87 4.86 7.01 32.03
CA LYS A 87 4.43 6.38 33.29
C LYS A 87 5.60 6.01 34.18
N GLN A 88 6.72 5.59 33.59
CA GLN A 88 7.91 5.22 34.36
C GLN A 88 8.62 6.44 34.94
N VAL A 89 8.52 7.60 34.33
CA VAL A 89 9.17 8.84 34.77
C VAL A 89 8.34 9.59 35.80
N SER A 90 7.05 9.37 35.82
CA SER A 90 6.16 9.96 36.81
C SER A 90 6.06 9.07 38.07
#